data_b30eb0b28d259aec4744fb02cc9af906
#
_entry.id   b30eb0b28d259aec4744fb02cc9af906
#
_cell.length_a   1.000
_cell.length_b   1.000
_cell.length_c   1.000
_cell.angle_alpha   90.00
_cell.angle_beta   90.00
_cell.angle_gamma   90.00
#
_symmetry.space_group_name_H-M   'P 1'
#
loop_
_entity.id
_entity.type
_entity.pdbx_description
1 polymer ?
#
loop_
_entity_poly.entity_id
_entity_poly.type
_entity_poly.pdbx_seq_one_letter_code
_entity_poly.pdbx_strand_id
1 'polypeptide(L)' 'MLNGWQHRRSFVIKFSPDTNPEEGRFIGRVEHVASGETTRFESSDALVSFLNDVLKKVRLEFQQEDTLAEEAPPPEQAV' A
#
# COMPACT_ATOMS: atom_id res chain seq x y z
N MET A 1 17.42 -1.01 -11.75
CA MET A 1 17.34 -0.40 -10.54
C MET A 1 15.98 0.19 -10.26
N LEU A 2 15.63 0.26 -9.04
CA LEU A 2 14.34 0.78 -8.68
C LEU A 2 14.35 2.28 -8.71
N ASN A 3 13.29 2.88 -9.16
CA ASN A 3 13.21 4.30 -9.04
C ASN A 3 12.33 4.62 -7.86
N GLY A 4 12.24 5.89 -7.56
CA GLY A 4 11.60 6.31 -6.33
C GLY A 4 10.15 5.93 -6.21
N TRP A 5 9.43 6.01 -7.31
CA TRP A 5 8.00 5.75 -7.21
C TRP A 5 7.72 4.26 -6.96
N GLN A 6 8.55 3.37 -7.47
CA GLN A 6 8.36 1.96 -7.18
C GLN A 6 8.61 1.69 -5.71
N HIS A 7 9.66 2.30 -5.17
CA HIS A 7 9.98 2.10 -3.78
C HIS A 7 8.86 2.61 -2.88
N ARG A 8 8.28 3.73 -3.24
CA ARG A 8 7.22 4.33 -2.44
C ARG A 8 5.94 3.54 -2.46
N ARG A 9 5.78 2.65 -3.41
CA ARG A 9 4.57 1.86 -3.53
C ARG A 9 4.78 0.41 -3.19
N SER A 10 5.87 0.12 -2.50
CA SER A 10 6.19 -1.24 -2.13
C SER A 10 5.85 -1.50 -0.68
N PHE A 11 5.30 -2.65 -0.43
CA PHE A 11 4.90 -3.06 0.91
C PHE A 11 5.36 -4.47 1.17
N VAL A 12 5.64 -4.76 2.43
CA VAL A 12 5.94 -6.11 2.86
C VAL A 12 4.85 -6.54 3.82
N ILE A 13 4.21 -7.64 3.55
CA ILE A 13 3.13 -8.14 4.38
C ILE A 13 3.51 -9.50 4.93
N LYS A 14 3.42 -9.65 6.24
CA LYS A 14 3.69 -10.91 6.89
C LYS A 14 2.45 -11.35 7.63
N PHE A 15 2.03 -12.58 7.39
CA PHE A 15 0.82 -13.08 8.01
C PHE A 15 1.14 -13.90 9.25
N SER A 16 0.32 -13.71 10.25
CA SER A 16 0.41 -14.47 11.48
C SER A 16 -0.07 -15.90 11.24
N PRO A 17 0.41 -16.85 12.03
CA PRO A 17 -0.11 -18.22 11.97
C PRO A 17 -1.61 -18.29 12.25
N ASP A 18 -2.17 -17.25 12.89
CA ASP A 18 -3.59 -17.24 13.18
C ASP A 18 -4.43 -16.87 11.96
N THR A 19 -3.80 -16.51 10.86
CA THR A 19 -4.52 -16.22 9.64
C THR A 19 -5.24 -17.45 9.15
N ASN A 20 -6.50 -17.28 8.78
CA ASN A 20 -7.31 -18.37 8.29
C ASN A 20 -8.17 -17.87 7.12
N PRO A 21 -7.66 -18.01 5.90
CA PRO A 21 -8.37 -17.47 4.73
C PRO A 21 -9.75 -18.07 4.51
N GLU A 22 -9.91 -19.31 4.91
CA GLU A 22 -11.21 -19.96 4.73
C GLU A 22 -12.29 -19.32 5.56
N GLU A 23 -11.90 -18.70 6.66
CA GLU A 23 -12.84 -17.97 7.49
C GLU A 23 -12.77 -16.47 7.26
N GLY A 24 -11.99 -16.06 6.30
CA GLY A 24 -11.84 -14.63 6.03
C GLY A 24 -11.02 -13.91 7.06
N ARG A 25 -10.21 -14.65 7.82
CA ARG A 25 -9.42 -14.05 8.89
C ARG A 25 -8.01 -13.78 8.41
N PHE A 26 -7.64 -12.51 8.33
CA PHE A 26 -6.31 -12.11 7.91
C PHE A 26 -5.68 -11.28 9.01
N ILE A 27 -4.66 -11.84 9.62
CA ILE A 27 -3.98 -11.20 10.74
C ILE A 27 -2.51 -11.14 10.44
N GLY A 28 -1.89 -10.01 10.70
CA GLY A 28 -0.47 -9.89 10.44
C GLY A 28 0.03 -8.49 10.59
N ARG A 29 1.09 -8.21 9.88
CA ARG A 29 1.76 -6.93 9.95
C ARG A 29 2.14 -6.49 8.55
N VAL A 30 2.00 -5.21 8.28
CA VAL A 30 2.34 -4.65 6.97
C VAL A 30 3.29 -3.49 7.17
N GLU A 31 4.27 -3.40 6.29
CA GLU A 31 5.26 -2.34 6.35
C GLU A 31 5.33 -1.64 5.01
N HIS A 32 5.33 -0.32 5.04
CA HIS A 32 5.57 0.49 3.84
C HIS A 32 7.08 0.66 3.71
N VAL A 33 7.65 0.13 2.65
CA VAL A 33 9.10 0.02 2.54
C VAL A 33 9.79 1.37 2.57
N ALA A 34 9.27 2.34 1.84
CA ALA A 34 9.95 3.62 1.71
C ALA A 34 10.01 4.39 3.01
N SER A 35 8.96 4.35 3.80
CA SER A 35 8.91 5.15 5.02
C SER A 35 9.27 4.34 6.26
N GLY A 36 9.20 3.04 6.16
CA GLY A 36 9.39 2.20 7.33
C GLY A 36 8.17 2.13 8.22
N GLU A 37 7.09 2.77 7.81
CA GLU A 37 5.87 2.79 8.60
C GLU A 37 5.27 1.39 8.66
N THR A 38 4.91 0.95 9.84
CA THR A 38 4.44 -0.40 10.06
C THR A 38 3.17 -0.39 10.87
N THR A 39 2.25 -1.28 10.57
CA THR A 39 1.08 -1.43 11.40
C THR A 39 0.67 -2.88 11.45
N ARG A 40 -0.06 -3.23 12.49
CA ARG A 40 -0.61 -4.55 12.62
C ARG A 40 -2.05 -4.52 12.14
N PHE A 41 -2.50 -5.58 11.50
CA PHE A 41 -3.88 -5.68 11.07
C PHE A 41 -4.49 -6.99 11.57
N GLU A 42 -5.79 -6.95 11.83
CA GLU A 42 -6.51 -8.14 12.28
C GLU A 42 -7.70 -8.41 11.38
N SER A 43 -7.76 -7.77 10.25
CA SER A 43 -8.79 -8.02 9.26
C SER A 43 -8.28 -7.53 7.92
N SER A 44 -8.88 -8.03 6.86
CA SER A 44 -8.51 -7.57 5.53
C SER A 44 -8.90 -6.11 5.36
N ASP A 45 -9.99 -5.68 5.99
CA ASP A 45 -10.41 -4.29 5.90
C ASP A 45 -9.35 -3.38 6.52
N ALA A 46 -8.79 -3.79 7.64
CA ALA A 46 -7.76 -2.99 8.28
C ALA A 46 -6.52 -2.89 7.41
N LEU A 47 -6.15 -4.00 6.77
CA LEU A 47 -5.01 -3.99 5.87
C LEU A 47 -5.24 -3.05 4.71
N VAL A 48 -6.40 -3.14 4.08
CA VAL A 48 -6.70 -2.27 2.94
C VAL A 48 -6.74 -0.81 3.38
N SER A 49 -7.24 -0.54 4.56
CA SER A 49 -7.30 0.82 5.07
C SER A 49 -5.90 1.42 5.19
N PHE A 50 -4.97 0.64 5.71
CA PHE A 50 -3.60 1.10 5.82
C PHE A 50 -3.00 1.38 4.44
N LEU A 51 -3.21 0.47 3.50
CA LEU A 51 -2.70 0.65 2.15
C LEU A 51 -3.30 1.90 1.51
N ASN A 52 -4.58 2.11 1.70
CA ASN A 52 -5.23 3.29 1.18
C ASN A 52 -4.61 4.56 1.71
N ASP A 53 -4.39 4.61 3.02
CA ASP A 53 -3.84 5.81 3.63
C ASP A 53 -2.46 6.12 3.11
N VAL A 54 -1.62 5.10 3.02
CA VAL A 54 -0.26 5.31 2.57
C VAL A 54 -0.23 5.69 1.09
N LEU A 55 -1.02 5.00 0.29
CA LEU A 55 -1.02 5.27 -1.14
C LEU A 55 -1.57 6.65 -1.45
N LYS A 56 -2.49 7.13 -0.64
CA LYS A 56 -2.97 8.49 -0.81
C LYS A 56 -1.86 9.49 -0.55
N LYS A 57 -1.07 9.25 0.48
CA LYS A 57 0.04 10.14 0.78
C LYS A 57 1.06 10.13 -0.35
N VAL A 58 1.37 8.96 -0.86
CA VAL A 58 2.33 8.84 -1.94
C VAL A 58 1.83 9.57 -3.17
N ARG A 59 0.54 9.44 -3.46
CA ARG A 59 -0.02 10.10 -4.62
C ARG A 59 0.03 11.61 -4.48
N LEU A 60 -0.24 12.11 -3.29
CA LEU A 60 -0.17 13.55 -3.07
C LEU A 60 1.24 14.07 -3.22
N GLU A 61 2.22 13.32 -2.76
CA GLU A 61 3.60 13.73 -2.92
C GLU A 61 3.98 13.80 -4.38
N PHE A 62 3.53 12.82 -5.15
CA PHE A 62 3.79 12.81 -6.56
C PHE A 62 3.15 14.00 -7.26
N GLN A 63 1.93 14.32 -6.89
CA GLN A 63 1.23 15.43 -7.50
C GLN A 63 1.91 16.75 -7.20
N GLN A 64 2.46 16.88 -6.04
CA GLN A 64 3.14 18.10 -5.70
C GLN A 64 4.42 18.26 -6.49
N GLU A 65 5.10 17.17 -6.76
CA GLU A 65 6.33 17.24 -7.48
C GLU A 65 6.13 17.42 -8.96
N ASP A 66 5.06 16.84 -9.48
CA ASP A 66 4.90 16.79 -10.91
C ASP A 66 3.45 16.90 -11.26
N THR A 67 2.95 18.08 -11.17
CA THR A 67 1.55 18.28 -11.42
C THR A 67 1.18 18.02 -12.84
N LEU A 68 2.17 18.07 -13.72
CA LEU A 68 1.84 17.89 -15.07
C LEU A 68 1.47 16.52 -15.39
N ALA A 69 2.09 15.65 -14.73
CA ALA A 69 1.93 14.30 -15.08
C ALA A 69 0.64 13.75 -14.83
N GLU A 70 -0.04 14.44 -14.41
CA GLU A 70 -1.08 13.86 -14.15
C GLU A 70 -1.80 13.35 -15.02
N GLU A 71 -1.92 13.28 -15.63
CA GLU A 71 -2.57 12.72 -16.41
C GLU A 71 -2.68 11.52 -16.38
N ALA A 72 -2.83 10.97 -16.13
CA ALA A 72 -2.82 9.81 -16.27
C ALA A 72 -3.40 8.94 -15.90
N PRO A 73 -3.78 8.44 -15.88
CA PRO A 73 -4.04 7.42 -15.57
C PRO A 73 -4.55 6.47 -15.81
N PRO A 74 -4.81 6.05 -15.85
CA PRO A 74 -5.25 5.11 -15.95
C PRO A 74 -5.56 4.11 -15.68
N PRO A 75 -5.79 4.01 -15.64
CA PRO A 75 -6.04 3.08 -15.41
C PRO A 75 -6.32 2.13 -15.13
N GLU A 76 -6.26 2.27 -15.11
CA GLU A 76 -6.40 1.56 -14.88
C GLU A 76 -6.63 0.71 -14.86
N GLN A 77 -6.62 0.85 -14.98
CA GLN A 77 -6.66 0.15 -14.92
C GLN A 77 -6.82 -0.69 -14.70
N ALA A 78 -6.92 -0.77 -14.69
CA ALA A 78 -6.99 -1.58 -14.44
C ALA A 78 -7.05 -2.44 -14.25
N VAL A 79 -6.92 -2.77 -14.29
CA VAL A 79 -6.92 -3.71 -14.16
C VAL A 79 -7.17 -4.16 -14.03
#